data_be6338cbe0e5a8ae09281dc5b958eeb7
#
_entry.id   be6338cbe0e5a8ae09281dc5b958eeb7
#
_cell.length_a   1.000
_cell.length_b   1.000
_cell.length_c   1.000
_cell.angle_alpha   90.00
_cell.angle_beta   90.00
_cell.angle_gamma   90.00
#
_symmetry.space_group_name_H-M   'P 1'
#
loop_
_entity.id
_entity.type
_entity.pdbx_description
1 polymer ?
#
loop_
_entity_poly.entity_id
_entity_poly.type
_entity_poly.pdbx_seq_one_letter_code
_entity_poly.pdbx_strand_id
1 'polypeptide(L)'
;SKEELAAIANAFCKKISDSGYYPIIYANENWLKNKLDMSLMDYPVWVARYSARPSYQNPVMWQATSTGSVKGINGNVDIDFQFKDFSGQIPANTWRTINGKRYYYSNYAKQKNAWAQDGSDWYYMDSEGLASTGWITVSGSRYYLDETTGKMQTGWRQDQGKWYYMGSSGAVKKGWIEDNGAWYYTDSNGIMQTGWLDADGRRYYLEPSGKMAVGWTNQNGKWYYLDAAGVLAKGWIQDNGSWYYSDTNGVMQTGWLSEGGKRYYLKGSGVMATGWREMDGAWYYFDGSGAMATGMIEVNGLHYYMDPSTGRMAAGQTLEIGGAVYEAAADGHLIPQGQEESGSTNQESASDSAGTASGSSGTSSNPIIIPSNGSGNSPSSQNAA
;
A
#
# COMPACT_ATOMS: atom_id res chain seq x y z
N SER A 1 55.37 -8.85 39.39
CA SER A 1 56.22 -7.73 38.99
C SER A 1 55.42 -6.41 38.89
N LYS A 2 56.07 -5.29 38.70
CA LYS A 2 55.40 -4.00 38.49
C LYS A 2 54.61 -3.99 37.15
N GLU A 3 55.17 -4.66 36.17
CA GLU A 3 54.62 -4.83 34.83
C GLU A 3 53.33 -5.67 34.88
N GLU A 4 53.30 -6.76 35.64
CA GLU A 4 52.11 -7.60 35.84
C GLU A 4 50.98 -6.83 36.53
N LEU A 5 51.31 -6.04 37.57
CA LEU A 5 50.31 -5.22 38.26
C LEU A 5 49.74 -4.11 37.34
N ALA A 6 50.58 -3.51 36.50
CA ALA A 6 50.11 -2.56 35.49
C ALA A 6 49.20 -3.24 34.44
N ALA A 7 49.57 -4.43 33.97
CA ALA A 7 48.75 -5.20 33.05
C ALA A 7 47.39 -5.58 33.64
N ILE A 8 47.33 -6.02 34.92
CA ILE A 8 46.08 -6.30 35.63
C ILE A 8 45.20 -5.04 35.76
N ALA A 9 45.82 -3.93 36.19
CA ALA A 9 45.09 -2.66 36.34
C ALA A 9 44.53 -2.17 34.99
N ASN A 10 45.32 -2.21 33.91
CA ASN A 10 44.85 -1.85 32.58
C ASN A 10 43.74 -2.78 32.09
N ALA A 11 43.85 -4.09 32.29
CA ALA A 11 42.80 -5.05 31.92
C ALA A 11 41.47 -4.78 32.67
N PHE A 12 41.58 -4.48 33.98
CA PHE A 12 40.42 -4.11 34.78
C PHE A 12 39.81 -2.80 34.33
N CYS A 13 40.62 -1.75 34.17
CA CYS A 13 40.16 -0.46 33.72
C CYS A 13 39.57 -0.54 32.31
N LYS A 14 40.16 -1.35 31.41
CA LYS A 14 39.58 -1.60 30.07
C LYS A 14 38.19 -2.18 30.20
N LYS A 15 37.98 -3.16 31.05
CA LYS A 15 36.66 -3.75 31.25
C LYS A 15 35.64 -2.74 31.78
N ILE A 16 36.05 -1.85 32.68
CA ILE A 16 35.22 -0.75 33.17
C ILE A 16 34.89 0.23 32.04
N SER A 17 35.88 0.61 31.24
CA SER A 17 35.73 1.49 30.09
C SER A 17 34.79 0.88 29.01
N ASP A 18 34.99 -0.39 28.68
CA ASP A 18 34.15 -1.14 27.75
C ASP A 18 32.67 -1.23 28.20
N SER A 19 32.45 -1.11 29.54
CA SER A 19 31.12 -1.03 30.12
C SER A 19 30.52 0.37 30.16
N GLY A 20 31.18 1.38 29.53
CA GLY A 20 30.70 2.75 29.43
C GLY A 20 30.99 3.66 30.62
N TYR A 21 31.91 3.24 31.50
CA TYR A 21 32.35 4.06 32.62
C TYR A 21 33.74 4.65 32.34
N TYR A 22 34.05 5.77 33.00
CA TYR A 22 35.37 6.38 32.91
C TYR A 22 36.24 5.91 34.09
N PRO A 23 37.19 4.97 33.90
CA PRO A 23 38.00 4.44 34.99
C PRO A 23 39.11 5.40 35.38
N ILE A 24 39.33 5.52 36.66
CA ILE A 24 40.44 6.28 37.26
C ILE A 24 41.13 5.33 38.23
N ILE A 25 42.46 5.27 38.19
CA ILE A 25 43.26 4.44 39.11
C ILE A 25 43.49 5.19 40.41
N TYR A 26 42.88 4.72 41.51
CA TYR A 26 43.14 5.27 42.84
C TYR A 26 44.25 4.49 43.52
N ALA A 27 45.34 5.17 43.89
CA ALA A 27 46.43 4.61 44.66
C ALA A 27 47.17 5.66 45.48
N ASN A 28 47.78 5.26 46.59
CA ASN A 28 48.68 6.15 47.31
C ASN A 28 50.01 6.33 46.55
N GLU A 29 50.70 7.40 46.84
CA GLU A 29 51.91 7.80 46.10
C GLU A 29 53.03 6.75 46.20
N ASN A 30 53.12 5.97 47.32
CA ASN A 30 54.07 4.90 47.42
C ASN A 30 53.82 3.77 46.45
N TRP A 31 52.55 3.36 46.26
CA TRP A 31 52.14 2.36 45.26
C TRP A 31 52.48 2.84 43.82
N LEU A 32 52.13 4.08 43.48
CA LEU A 32 52.42 4.64 42.19
C LEU A 32 53.92 4.67 41.85
N LYS A 33 54.76 4.95 42.84
CA LYS A 33 56.22 4.96 42.67
C LYS A 33 56.89 3.58 42.72
N ASN A 34 56.43 2.73 43.60
CA ASN A 34 57.20 1.55 43.97
C ASN A 34 56.57 0.22 43.59
N LYS A 35 55.27 0.17 43.26
CA LYS A 35 54.52 -1.07 42.98
C LYS A 35 53.92 -1.14 41.56
N LEU A 36 53.66 -0.01 40.93
CA LEU A 36 53.13 0.04 39.57
C LEU A 36 54.21 0.57 38.62
N ASP A 37 54.24 0.06 37.40
CA ASP A 37 54.95 0.68 36.32
C ASP A 37 54.05 1.73 35.64
N MET A 38 54.23 2.98 36.03
CA MET A 38 53.38 4.05 35.53
C MET A 38 53.60 4.43 34.06
N SER A 39 54.71 3.96 33.46
CA SER A 39 54.95 4.12 32.03
C SER A 39 54.05 3.23 31.16
N LEU A 40 53.52 2.14 31.78
CA LEU A 40 52.62 1.19 31.14
C LEU A 40 51.16 1.43 31.48
N MET A 41 50.82 2.51 32.19
CA MET A 41 49.45 2.79 32.62
C MET A 41 48.73 3.63 31.60
N ASP A 42 47.62 3.15 31.08
CA ASP A 42 46.80 3.80 30.02
C ASP A 42 45.71 4.72 30.60
N TYR A 43 45.55 4.72 31.93
CA TYR A 43 44.41 5.38 32.57
C TYR A 43 44.85 6.47 33.55
N PRO A 44 44.00 7.51 33.75
CA PRO A 44 44.32 8.62 34.66
C PRO A 44 44.38 8.18 36.12
N VAL A 45 45.08 8.93 36.92
CA VAL A 45 45.39 8.60 38.33
C VAL A 45 44.74 9.61 39.28
N TRP A 46 44.06 9.04 40.30
CA TRP A 46 43.66 9.71 41.54
C TRP A 46 44.65 9.32 42.63
N VAL A 47 45.49 10.26 42.98
CA VAL A 47 46.57 9.97 43.97
C VAL A 47 46.14 10.29 45.39
N ALA A 48 46.36 9.38 46.30
CA ALA A 48 46.23 9.63 47.73
C ALA A 48 47.57 9.97 48.35
N ARG A 49 47.68 11.20 48.89
CA ARG A 49 48.80 11.67 49.65
C ARG A 49 48.35 12.69 50.68
N TYR A 50 48.43 12.33 51.94
CA TYR A 50 47.96 13.17 53.05
C TYR A 50 49.02 14.19 53.48
N SER A 51 48.58 15.34 53.93
CA SER A 51 49.40 16.40 54.53
C SER A 51 50.42 17.10 53.62
N ALA A 52 50.56 16.70 52.37
CA ALA A 52 51.43 17.38 51.40
C ALA A 52 50.97 17.17 50.00
N ARG A 53 51.25 18.15 49.09
CA ARG A 53 50.96 17.96 47.67
C ARG A 53 51.71 16.76 47.09
N PRO A 54 51.08 15.95 46.24
CA PRO A 54 51.73 14.79 45.63
C PRO A 54 52.88 15.22 44.74
N SER A 55 53.94 14.43 44.75
CA SER A 55 55.04 14.62 43.78
C SER A 55 54.78 13.82 42.46
N TYR A 56 53.70 13.02 42.42
CA TYR A 56 53.25 12.42 41.18
C TYR A 56 52.84 13.50 40.17
N GLN A 57 53.33 13.38 38.93
CA GLN A 57 53.07 14.37 37.90
C GLN A 57 51.67 14.15 37.26
N ASN A 58 50.94 15.25 37.09
CA ASN A 58 49.65 15.28 36.38
C ASN A 58 48.58 14.33 36.93
N PRO A 59 48.34 14.26 38.26
CA PRO A 59 47.17 13.52 38.73
C PRO A 59 45.90 14.25 38.28
N VAL A 60 44.84 13.46 37.96
CA VAL A 60 43.53 14.04 37.65
C VAL A 60 42.73 14.39 38.92
N MET A 61 43.03 13.72 40.03
CA MET A 61 42.49 14.01 41.34
C MET A 61 43.56 13.75 42.42
N TRP A 62 43.44 14.45 43.55
CA TRP A 62 44.28 14.27 44.73
C TRP A 62 43.46 14.22 46.00
N GLN A 63 43.51 13.11 46.70
CA GLN A 63 42.99 12.99 48.06
C GLN A 63 44.03 13.52 49.06
N ALA A 64 43.70 14.66 49.63
CA ALA A 64 44.61 15.39 50.53
C ALA A 64 44.54 14.93 51.99
N THR A 65 43.43 14.39 52.40
CA THR A 65 43.21 13.82 53.77
C THR A 65 42.02 12.85 53.75
N SER A 66 42.02 11.94 54.69
CA SER A 66 40.87 11.06 55.05
C SER A 66 40.25 11.45 56.41
N THR A 67 40.74 12.54 57.03
CA THR A 67 40.31 13.02 58.35
C THR A 67 39.87 14.47 58.30
N GLY A 68 39.38 14.94 57.13
CA GLY A 68 38.85 16.28 56.95
C GLY A 68 37.57 16.51 57.78
N SER A 69 37.27 17.77 58.03
CA SER A 69 36.03 18.20 58.67
C SER A 69 35.25 19.16 57.78
N VAL A 70 33.98 18.91 57.60
CA VAL A 70 33.11 19.79 56.81
C VAL A 70 31.91 20.18 57.68
N LYS A 71 31.60 21.50 57.69
CA LYS A 71 30.50 22.02 58.51
C LYS A 71 29.16 21.35 58.11
N GLY A 72 28.48 20.76 59.08
CA GLY A 72 27.21 20.09 58.88
C GLY A 72 27.32 18.58 58.59
N ILE A 73 28.55 18.03 58.54
CA ILE A 73 28.80 16.59 58.41
C ILE A 73 29.48 16.11 59.72
N ASN A 74 28.93 15.10 60.36
CA ASN A 74 29.51 14.49 61.53
C ASN A 74 30.50 13.38 61.15
N GLY A 75 31.69 13.42 61.72
CA GLY A 75 32.77 12.48 61.46
C GLY A 75 33.79 12.98 60.45
N ASN A 76 34.77 12.09 60.19
CA ASN A 76 35.84 12.39 59.24
C ASN A 76 35.33 12.22 57.80
N VAL A 77 35.83 13.09 56.94
CA VAL A 77 35.56 13.06 55.49
C VAL A 77 36.85 13.11 54.69
N ASP A 78 36.83 12.51 53.52
CA ASP A 78 37.90 12.69 52.55
C ASP A 78 37.79 14.09 51.95
N ILE A 79 38.92 14.73 51.78
CA ILE A 79 39.03 16.00 51.05
C ILE A 79 39.84 15.76 49.79
N ASP A 80 39.18 15.97 48.65
CA ASP A 80 39.75 15.73 47.35
C ASP A 80 39.83 17.03 46.53
N PHE A 81 40.91 17.17 45.79
CA PHE A 81 41.09 18.19 44.79
C PHE A 81 40.95 17.56 43.40
N GLN A 82 40.02 18.06 42.60
CA GLN A 82 39.85 17.65 41.23
C GLN A 82 40.58 18.61 40.30
N PHE A 83 41.50 18.11 39.48
CA PHE A 83 42.29 18.90 38.53
C PHE A 83 41.83 18.79 37.09
N LYS A 84 40.99 17.80 36.79
CA LYS A 84 40.42 17.57 35.46
C LYS A 84 38.89 17.59 35.54
N ASP A 85 38.28 18.34 34.60
CA ASP A 85 36.82 18.25 34.41
C ASP A 85 36.45 16.90 33.78
N PHE A 86 35.54 16.16 34.44
CA PHE A 86 35.02 14.88 33.96
C PHE A 86 33.65 14.98 33.36
N SER A 87 33.02 16.18 33.31
CA SER A 87 31.64 16.33 32.85
C SER A 87 31.40 15.82 31.43
N GLY A 88 32.41 15.87 30.55
CA GLY A 88 32.34 15.33 29.20
C GLY A 88 32.89 13.93 29.01
N GLN A 89 33.37 13.23 30.09
CA GLN A 89 34.05 11.96 29.93
C GLN A 89 33.07 10.77 29.85
N ILE A 90 31.86 10.92 30.39
CA ILE A 90 30.77 9.97 30.25
C ILE A 90 29.62 10.70 29.58
N PRO A 91 29.22 10.32 28.36
CA PRO A 91 28.07 10.93 27.71
C PRO A 91 26.82 10.78 28.56
N ALA A 92 26.01 11.84 28.65
CA ALA A 92 24.74 11.82 29.38
C ALA A 92 23.79 10.75 28.81
N ASN A 93 23.86 10.57 27.50
CA ASN A 93 23.11 9.57 26.77
C ASN A 93 24.09 8.56 26.17
N THR A 94 24.02 7.30 26.58
CA THR A 94 24.99 6.29 26.13
C THR A 94 24.50 4.86 26.36
N TRP A 95 24.98 3.96 25.53
CA TRP A 95 24.86 2.54 25.74
C TRP A 95 25.94 2.02 26.69
N ARG A 96 25.54 1.07 27.54
CA ARG A 96 26.48 0.32 28.38
C ARG A 96 26.21 -1.17 28.29
N THR A 97 27.26 -1.95 28.12
CA THR A 97 27.18 -3.42 28.17
C THR A 97 27.72 -3.91 29.53
N ILE A 98 26.86 -4.48 30.32
CA ILE A 98 27.20 -5.01 31.65
C ILE A 98 26.88 -6.50 31.65
N ASN A 99 27.89 -7.34 31.84
CA ASN A 99 27.75 -8.80 31.78
C ASN A 99 27.08 -9.32 30.51
N GLY A 100 27.46 -8.75 29.37
CA GLY A 100 26.89 -9.09 28.06
C GLY A 100 25.50 -8.54 27.77
N LYS A 101 24.87 -7.86 28.71
CA LYS A 101 23.53 -7.26 28.58
C LYS A 101 23.63 -5.76 28.26
N ARG A 102 22.82 -5.27 27.29
CA ARG A 102 22.84 -3.87 26.85
C ARG A 102 21.80 -3.05 27.60
N TYR A 103 22.24 -1.89 28.08
CA TYR A 103 21.41 -0.90 28.80
C TYR A 103 21.61 0.48 28.16
N TYR A 104 20.55 1.27 28.09
CA TYR A 104 20.66 2.68 27.67
C TYR A 104 20.47 3.60 28.86
N TYR A 105 21.35 4.59 28.98
CA TYR A 105 21.30 5.64 29.97
C TYR A 105 20.97 6.95 29.28
N SER A 106 20.01 7.69 29.80
CA SER A 106 19.70 9.06 29.38
C SER A 106 19.78 9.97 30.61
N ASN A 107 20.45 11.10 30.47
CA ASN A 107 20.77 11.99 31.58
C ASN A 107 21.40 11.23 32.78
N TYR A 108 22.36 10.35 32.48
CA TYR A 108 23.06 9.49 33.45
C TYR A 108 22.17 8.46 34.15
N ALA A 109 20.88 8.42 33.90
CA ALA A 109 19.95 7.49 34.51
C ALA A 109 19.65 6.31 33.58
N LYS A 110 19.69 5.08 34.13
CA LYS A 110 19.31 3.87 33.40
C LYS A 110 17.82 3.93 33.02
N GLN A 111 17.52 3.83 31.73
CA GLN A 111 16.16 3.84 31.22
C GLN A 111 15.48 2.49 31.52
N LYS A 112 14.19 2.52 31.91
CA LYS A 112 13.35 1.35 32.20
C LYS A 112 11.92 1.61 31.74
N ASN A 113 11.27 0.56 31.20
CA ASN A 113 9.91 0.64 30.66
C ASN A 113 9.73 1.84 29.72
N ALA A 114 10.73 2.13 28.90
CA ALA A 114 10.80 3.36 28.15
C ALA A 114 11.42 3.15 26.77
N TRP A 115 10.96 3.94 25.83
CA TRP A 115 11.61 4.11 24.54
C TRP A 115 12.86 4.97 24.69
N ALA A 116 13.93 4.55 24.03
CA ALA A 116 15.20 5.26 23.96
C ALA A 116 15.53 5.53 22.49
N GLN A 117 15.90 6.76 22.18
CA GLN A 117 16.37 7.13 20.85
C GLN A 117 17.89 7.29 20.88
N ASP A 118 18.56 6.66 19.90
CA ASP A 118 19.99 6.82 19.67
C ASP A 118 20.21 7.12 18.18
N GLY A 119 20.57 8.35 17.87
CA GLY A 119 20.57 8.85 16.50
C GLY A 119 19.16 8.85 15.91
N SER A 120 18.97 8.15 14.78
CA SER A 120 17.66 7.93 14.15
C SER A 120 16.95 6.68 14.64
N ASP A 121 17.62 5.83 15.40
CA ASP A 121 17.14 4.50 15.79
C ASP A 121 16.41 4.53 17.13
N TRP A 122 15.32 3.76 17.22
CA TRP A 122 14.55 3.61 18.43
C TRP A 122 14.73 2.21 19.03
N TYR A 123 14.76 2.15 20.37
CA TYR A 123 14.92 0.95 21.17
C TYR A 123 13.94 0.97 22.34
N TYR A 124 13.57 -0.17 22.85
CA TYR A 124 12.75 -0.25 24.06
C TYR A 124 13.50 -0.93 25.20
N MET A 125 13.54 -0.26 26.33
CA MET A 125 14.12 -0.78 27.56
C MET A 125 13.02 -1.40 28.42
N ASP A 126 13.18 -2.67 28.81
CA ASP A 126 12.21 -3.38 29.65
C ASP A 126 12.20 -2.88 31.11
N SER A 127 11.46 -3.57 31.99
CA SER A 127 11.36 -3.22 33.43
C SER A 127 12.70 -3.30 34.17
N GLU A 128 13.64 -4.11 33.70
CA GLU A 128 14.99 -4.22 34.27
C GLU A 128 15.96 -3.22 33.61
N GLY A 129 15.51 -2.57 32.55
CA GLY A 129 16.30 -1.65 31.74
C GLY A 129 17.13 -2.35 30.68
N LEU A 130 16.82 -3.61 30.35
CA LEU A 130 17.47 -4.33 29.25
C LEU A 130 16.88 -3.88 27.92
N ALA A 131 17.74 -3.77 26.89
CA ALA A 131 17.27 -3.57 25.52
C ALA A 131 16.49 -4.80 25.07
N SER A 132 15.22 -4.59 24.77
CA SER A 132 14.31 -5.62 24.27
C SER A 132 14.62 -5.99 22.82
N THR A 133 14.28 -7.23 22.42
CA THR A 133 14.38 -7.74 21.04
C THR A 133 13.13 -8.55 20.70
N GLY A 134 12.88 -8.75 19.39
CA GLY A 134 11.71 -9.48 18.92
C GLY A 134 10.41 -8.71 19.12
N TRP A 135 9.31 -9.42 19.25
CA TRP A 135 7.98 -8.85 19.46
C TRP A 135 7.78 -8.32 20.86
N ILE A 136 7.33 -7.07 20.96
CA ILE A 136 6.93 -6.46 22.23
C ILE A 136 5.54 -5.83 22.10
N THR A 137 4.88 -5.63 23.25
CA THR A 137 3.62 -4.87 23.32
C THR A 137 3.80 -3.74 24.34
N VAL A 138 3.62 -2.51 23.87
CA VAL A 138 3.72 -1.32 24.72
C VAL A 138 2.43 -0.52 24.56
N SER A 139 1.76 -0.23 25.65
CA SER A 139 0.49 0.53 25.68
C SER A 139 -0.56 0.01 24.66
N GLY A 140 -0.69 -1.31 24.53
CA GLY A 140 -1.65 -1.97 23.64
C GLY A 140 -1.24 -2.04 22.16
N SER A 141 -0.16 -1.41 21.76
CA SER A 141 0.42 -1.50 20.40
C SER A 141 1.54 -2.53 20.34
N ARG A 142 1.60 -3.29 19.25
CA ARG A 142 2.70 -4.25 19.01
C ARG A 142 3.78 -3.60 18.17
N TYR A 143 5.03 -3.94 18.50
CA TYR A 143 6.25 -3.50 17.81
C TYR A 143 7.15 -4.69 17.57
N TYR A 144 8.00 -4.58 16.58
CA TYR A 144 9.07 -5.54 16.37
C TYR A 144 10.44 -4.86 16.51
N LEU A 145 11.28 -5.42 17.35
CA LEU A 145 12.66 -4.99 17.57
C LEU A 145 13.58 -6.06 16.96
N ASP A 146 14.56 -5.63 16.19
CA ASP A 146 15.52 -6.53 15.56
C ASP A 146 16.19 -7.45 16.60
N GLU A 147 16.23 -8.74 16.33
CA GLU A 147 16.66 -9.75 17.32
C GLU A 147 18.14 -9.63 17.70
N THR A 148 18.96 -9.04 16.81
CA THR A 148 20.40 -8.87 17.03
C THR A 148 20.73 -7.51 17.60
N THR A 149 20.15 -6.46 17.04
CA THR A 149 20.50 -5.07 17.35
C THR A 149 19.57 -4.42 18.36
N GLY A 150 18.34 -4.94 18.52
CA GLY A 150 17.27 -4.32 19.30
C GLY A 150 16.63 -3.10 18.64
N LYS A 151 16.98 -2.75 17.41
CA LYS A 151 16.42 -1.60 16.69
C LYS A 151 14.96 -1.84 16.33
N MET A 152 14.11 -0.85 16.60
CA MET A 152 12.71 -0.85 16.18
C MET A 152 12.61 -0.89 14.65
N GLN A 153 11.80 -1.81 14.14
CA GLN A 153 11.58 -1.99 12.72
C GLN A 153 10.38 -1.18 12.24
N THR A 154 10.43 -0.73 10.98
CA THR A 154 9.33 -0.08 10.25
C THR A 154 9.17 -0.74 8.89
N GLY A 155 8.00 -0.54 8.24
CA GLY A 155 7.71 -1.15 6.95
C GLY A 155 7.31 -2.62 7.04
N TRP A 156 7.39 -3.33 5.92
CA TRP A 156 7.01 -4.73 5.83
C TRP A 156 8.03 -5.67 6.44
N ARG A 157 7.52 -6.63 7.21
CA ARG A 157 8.31 -7.73 7.79
C ARG A 157 7.55 -9.04 7.71
N GLN A 158 8.27 -10.08 7.33
CA GLN A 158 7.76 -11.45 7.43
C GLN A 158 8.27 -12.11 8.72
N ASP A 159 7.35 -12.69 9.48
CA ASP A 159 7.66 -13.49 10.65
C ASP A 159 6.80 -14.76 10.65
N GLN A 160 7.45 -15.93 10.79
CA GLN A 160 6.79 -17.25 10.75
C GLN A 160 5.83 -17.41 9.54
N GLY A 161 6.23 -16.95 8.37
CA GLY A 161 5.46 -17.01 7.13
C GLY A 161 4.31 -16.00 7.02
N LYS A 162 4.10 -15.14 8.02
CA LYS A 162 3.08 -14.09 8.04
C LYS A 162 3.71 -12.72 7.81
N TRP A 163 3.06 -11.88 7.00
CA TRP A 163 3.51 -10.52 6.77
C TRP A 163 2.81 -9.54 7.69
N TYR A 164 3.60 -8.61 8.22
CA TYR A 164 3.16 -7.51 9.09
C TYR A 164 3.69 -6.20 8.53
N TYR A 165 2.97 -5.12 8.75
CA TYR A 165 3.44 -3.77 8.40
C TYR A 165 3.54 -2.91 9.65
N MET A 166 4.75 -2.43 9.92
CA MET A 166 4.99 -1.47 10.98
C MET A 166 4.99 -0.07 10.37
N GLY A 167 4.10 0.81 10.86
CA GLY A 167 4.05 2.19 10.43
C GLY A 167 5.32 2.97 10.81
N SER A 168 5.38 4.24 10.44
CA SER A 168 6.52 5.13 10.77
C SER A 168 6.80 5.24 12.27
N SER A 169 5.78 5.04 13.11
CA SER A 169 5.93 4.96 14.58
C SER A 169 6.45 3.61 15.07
N GLY A 170 6.69 2.63 14.20
CA GLY A 170 7.05 1.26 14.54
C GLY A 170 5.88 0.38 14.97
N ALA A 171 4.70 0.95 15.23
CA ALA A 171 3.52 0.18 15.64
C ALA A 171 2.96 -0.63 14.47
N VAL A 172 2.57 -1.88 14.71
CA VAL A 172 1.88 -2.73 13.72
C VAL A 172 0.58 -2.07 13.30
N LYS A 173 0.42 -1.88 12.00
CA LYS A 173 -0.79 -1.34 11.38
C LYS A 173 -1.84 -2.43 11.23
N LYS A 174 -3.11 -2.02 11.32
CA LYS A 174 -4.30 -2.87 11.13
C LYS A 174 -5.24 -2.17 10.16
N GLY A 175 -5.96 -2.97 9.36
CA GLY A 175 -6.84 -2.44 8.32
C GLY A 175 -6.08 -2.10 7.04
N TRP A 176 -6.58 -1.11 6.31
CA TRP A 176 -6.00 -0.67 5.04
C TRP A 176 -4.67 0.04 5.21
N ILE A 177 -3.73 -0.29 4.34
CA ILE A 177 -2.37 0.25 4.29
C ILE A 177 -2.07 0.64 2.86
N GLU A 178 -1.66 1.88 2.67
CA GLU A 178 -1.06 2.33 1.41
C GLU A 178 0.45 2.31 1.54
N ASP A 179 1.11 1.61 0.62
CA ASP A 179 2.56 1.55 0.55
C ASP A 179 3.02 1.56 -0.91
N ASN A 180 3.87 2.54 -1.28
CA ASN A 180 4.39 2.72 -2.64
C ASN A 180 3.30 2.72 -3.73
N GLY A 181 2.16 3.38 -3.49
CA GLY A 181 1.03 3.50 -4.42
C GLY A 181 0.22 2.21 -4.58
N ALA A 182 0.41 1.22 -3.73
CA ALA A 182 -0.38 0.00 -3.68
C ALA A 182 -1.11 -0.12 -2.33
N TRP A 183 -2.33 -0.64 -2.38
CA TRP A 183 -3.13 -0.89 -1.20
C TRP A 183 -3.00 -2.33 -0.73
N TYR A 184 -2.93 -2.51 0.57
CA TYR A 184 -2.87 -3.79 1.28
C TYR A 184 -3.86 -3.78 2.44
N TYR A 185 -4.20 -4.94 2.95
CA TYR A 185 -5.05 -5.04 4.14
C TYR A 185 -4.45 -6.00 5.15
N THR A 186 -4.46 -5.60 6.43
CA THR A 186 -4.09 -6.46 7.54
C THR A 186 -5.27 -6.68 8.48
N ASP A 187 -5.37 -7.87 9.06
CA ASP A 187 -6.45 -8.22 9.98
C ASP A 187 -6.29 -7.55 11.37
N SER A 188 -7.18 -7.90 12.30
CA SER A 188 -7.14 -7.40 13.68
C SER A 188 -5.87 -7.79 14.46
N ASN A 189 -5.11 -8.78 13.98
CA ASN A 189 -3.82 -9.19 14.53
C ASN A 189 -2.64 -8.50 13.82
N GLY A 190 -2.91 -7.71 12.77
CA GLY A 190 -1.91 -7.06 11.93
C GLY A 190 -1.32 -7.97 10.86
N ILE A 191 -1.94 -9.11 10.56
CA ILE A 191 -1.47 -10.07 9.54
C ILE A 191 -2.03 -9.66 8.18
N MET A 192 -1.14 -9.51 7.18
CA MET A 192 -1.52 -9.22 5.81
C MET A 192 -2.45 -10.29 5.24
N GLN A 193 -3.54 -9.84 4.63
CA GLN A 193 -4.54 -10.69 4.02
C GLN A 193 -4.28 -10.87 2.52
N THR A 194 -4.81 -11.96 1.96
CA THR A 194 -4.78 -12.29 0.53
C THR A 194 -6.11 -12.95 0.14
N GLY A 195 -6.47 -12.93 -1.15
CA GLY A 195 -7.73 -13.47 -1.64
C GLY A 195 -8.91 -12.51 -1.44
N TRP A 196 -10.13 -13.05 -1.40
CA TRP A 196 -11.34 -12.26 -1.23
C TRP A 196 -11.44 -11.67 0.17
N LEU A 197 -11.70 -10.37 0.24
CA LEU A 197 -11.86 -9.60 1.48
C LEU A 197 -13.22 -8.90 1.48
N ASP A 198 -14.01 -9.11 2.52
CA ASP A 198 -15.20 -8.30 2.79
C ASP A 198 -14.86 -7.31 3.92
N ALA A 199 -14.86 -6.02 3.60
CA ALA A 199 -14.54 -4.93 4.52
C ALA A 199 -15.47 -3.74 4.25
N ASP A 200 -15.97 -3.11 5.30
CA ASP A 200 -16.81 -1.90 5.24
C ASP A 200 -18.03 -2.05 4.30
N GLY A 201 -18.64 -3.26 4.27
CA GLY A 201 -19.78 -3.58 3.41
C GLY A 201 -19.48 -3.70 1.92
N ARG A 202 -18.21 -3.73 1.55
CA ARG A 202 -17.71 -3.87 0.18
C ARG A 202 -16.82 -5.09 0.05
N ARG A 203 -16.70 -5.60 -1.16
CA ARG A 203 -15.88 -6.78 -1.46
C ARG A 203 -14.70 -6.39 -2.33
N TYR A 204 -13.51 -6.87 -1.95
CA TYR A 204 -12.23 -6.62 -2.60
C TYR A 204 -11.55 -7.94 -2.92
N TYR A 205 -10.55 -7.91 -3.77
CA TYR A 205 -9.64 -9.02 -3.99
C TYR A 205 -8.19 -8.59 -3.76
N LEU A 206 -7.50 -9.32 -2.89
CA LEU A 206 -6.09 -9.13 -2.60
C LEU A 206 -5.28 -10.22 -3.30
N GLU A 207 -4.35 -9.84 -4.16
CA GLU A 207 -3.47 -10.76 -4.86
C GLU A 207 -2.65 -11.63 -3.89
N PRO A 208 -2.02 -12.72 -4.33
CA PRO A 208 -1.08 -13.49 -3.49
C PRO A 208 0.06 -12.66 -2.92
N SER A 209 0.41 -11.54 -3.56
CA SER A 209 1.37 -10.55 -3.06
C SER A 209 0.83 -9.71 -1.89
N GLY A 210 -0.46 -9.79 -1.57
CA GLY A 210 -1.19 -8.92 -0.66
C GLY A 210 -1.72 -7.64 -1.29
N LYS A 211 -1.31 -7.30 -2.51
CA LYS A 211 -1.72 -6.08 -3.20
C LYS A 211 -3.19 -6.15 -3.59
N MET A 212 -3.94 -5.07 -3.36
CA MET A 212 -5.32 -4.93 -3.80
C MET A 212 -5.40 -4.89 -5.33
N ALA A 213 -6.21 -5.77 -5.91
CA ALA A 213 -6.46 -5.83 -7.34
C ALA A 213 -7.40 -4.71 -7.79
N VAL A 214 -7.19 -4.23 -9.03
CA VAL A 214 -8.08 -3.34 -9.76
C VAL A 214 -8.21 -3.84 -11.21
N GLY A 215 -9.35 -3.56 -11.86
CA GLY A 215 -9.62 -4.07 -13.20
C GLY A 215 -10.03 -5.54 -13.22
N TRP A 216 -9.84 -6.20 -14.36
CA TRP A 216 -10.23 -7.58 -14.56
C TRP A 216 -9.29 -8.58 -13.87
N THR A 217 -9.86 -9.52 -13.14
CA THR A 217 -9.14 -10.63 -12.51
C THR A 217 -9.85 -11.96 -12.75
N ASN A 218 -9.08 -13.02 -12.98
CA ASN A 218 -9.62 -14.37 -13.13
C ASN A 218 -9.34 -15.18 -11.86
N GLN A 219 -10.42 -15.71 -11.26
CA GLN A 219 -10.32 -16.54 -10.08
C GLN A 219 -11.06 -17.87 -10.32
N ASN A 220 -10.30 -18.94 -10.39
CA ASN A 220 -10.82 -20.29 -10.64
C ASN A 220 -11.68 -20.39 -11.92
N GLY A 221 -11.24 -19.74 -13.01
CA GLY A 221 -11.93 -19.74 -14.30
C GLY A 221 -13.10 -18.76 -14.41
N LYS A 222 -13.38 -17.98 -13.38
CA LYS A 222 -14.41 -16.94 -13.39
C LYS A 222 -13.75 -15.56 -13.42
N TRP A 223 -14.26 -14.67 -14.30
CA TRP A 223 -13.80 -13.29 -14.40
C TRP A 223 -14.61 -12.38 -13.50
N TYR A 224 -13.91 -11.47 -12.86
CA TYR A 224 -14.44 -10.44 -11.96
C TYR A 224 -13.82 -9.10 -12.34
N TYR A 225 -14.53 -8.01 -12.08
CA TYR A 225 -14.02 -6.66 -12.28
C TYR A 225 -14.01 -5.90 -10.97
N LEU A 226 -12.85 -5.39 -10.60
CA LEU A 226 -12.65 -4.51 -9.45
C LEU A 226 -12.54 -3.07 -10.02
N ASP A 227 -13.35 -2.15 -9.50
CA ASP A 227 -13.31 -0.77 -9.94
C ASP A 227 -11.99 -0.07 -9.52
N ALA A 228 -11.83 1.21 -9.83
CA ALA A 228 -10.63 1.96 -9.49
C ALA A 228 -10.37 2.07 -7.98
N ALA A 229 -11.40 1.87 -7.14
CA ALA A 229 -11.29 1.79 -5.69
C ALA A 229 -11.07 0.35 -5.19
N GLY A 230 -10.89 -0.62 -6.09
CA GLY A 230 -10.72 -2.04 -5.78
C GLY A 230 -12.01 -2.76 -5.40
N VAL A 231 -13.18 -2.11 -5.54
CA VAL A 231 -14.47 -2.70 -5.15
C VAL A 231 -15.01 -3.58 -6.25
N LEU A 232 -15.51 -4.77 -5.89
CA LEU A 232 -16.13 -5.71 -6.81
C LEU A 232 -17.37 -5.09 -7.48
N ALA A 233 -17.30 -4.91 -8.80
CA ALA A 233 -18.40 -4.39 -9.61
C ALA A 233 -19.46 -5.46 -9.89
N LYS A 234 -20.71 -5.03 -9.98
CA LYS A 234 -21.88 -5.84 -10.30
C LYS A 234 -22.78 -5.10 -11.27
N GLY A 235 -23.52 -5.84 -12.09
CA GLY A 235 -24.35 -5.25 -13.16
C GLY A 235 -23.50 -4.82 -14.35
N TRP A 236 -23.92 -3.74 -15.02
CA TRP A 236 -23.23 -3.22 -16.20
C TRP A 236 -21.90 -2.56 -15.85
N ILE A 237 -20.86 -2.90 -16.60
CA ILE A 237 -19.49 -2.43 -16.44
C ILE A 237 -19.02 -1.89 -17.79
N GLN A 238 -18.50 -0.65 -17.80
CA GLN A 238 -17.84 -0.09 -18.98
C GLN A 238 -16.33 -0.11 -18.74
N ASP A 239 -15.62 -0.76 -19.64
CA ASP A 239 -14.16 -0.80 -19.63
C ASP A 239 -13.60 -0.67 -21.04
N ASN A 240 -12.66 0.26 -21.25
CA ASN A 240 -12.01 0.53 -22.53
C ASN A 240 -13.01 0.65 -23.71
N GLY A 241 -14.13 1.37 -23.50
CA GLY A 241 -15.16 1.60 -24.50
C GLY A 241 -16.08 0.40 -24.78
N SER A 242 -15.89 -0.72 -24.11
CA SER A 242 -16.73 -1.92 -24.23
C SER A 242 -17.60 -2.09 -23.00
N TRP A 243 -18.81 -2.64 -23.19
CA TRP A 243 -19.72 -2.97 -22.12
C TRP A 243 -19.67 -4.45 -21.79
N TYR A 244 -19.72 -4.75 -20.49
CA TYR A 244 -19.76 -6.08 -19.90
C TYR A 244 -20.88 -6.13 -18.86
N TYR A 245 -21.25 -7.32 -18.43
CA TYR A 245 -22.21 -7.49 -17.35
C TYR A 245 -21.72 -8.54 -16.35
N SER A 246 -21.79 -8.22 -15.07
CA SER A 246 -21.53 -9.14 -13.97
C SER A 246 -22.80 -9.43 -13.17
N ASP A 247 -22.98 -10.67 -12.75
CA ASP A 247 -24.12 -11.07 -11.93
C ASP A 247 -24.05 -10.50 -10.49
N THR A 248 -25.01 -10.87 -9.65
CA THR A 248 -25.09 -10.44 -8.25
C THR A 248 -23.91 -10.91 -7.39
N ASN A 249 -23.16 -11.94 -7.86
CA ASN A 249 -21.93 -12.40 -7.22
C ASN A 249 -20.68 -11.73 -7.79
N GLY A 250 -20.84 -10.86 -8.79
CA GLY A 250 -19.75 -10.16 -9.50
C GLY A 250 -19.11 -10.99 -10.60
N VAL A 251 -19.67 -12.15 -10.97
CA VAL A 251 -19.12 -13.00 -12.03
C VAL A 251 -19.54 -12.46 -13.40
N MET A 252 -18.55 -12.21 -14.27
CA MET A 252 -18.77 -11.77 -15.65
C MET A 252 -19.64 -12.80 -16.39
N GLN A 253 -20.68 -12.31 -17.06
CA GLN A 253 -21.61 -13.11 -17.83
C GLN A 253 -21.23 -13.20 -19.30
N THR A 254 -21.67 -14.26 -19.97
CA THR A 254 -21.54 -14.48 -21.42
C THR A 254 -22.84 -15.08 -21.95
N GLY A 255 -23.11 -14.96 -23.26
CA GLY A 255 -24.32 -15.45 -23.88
C GLY A 255 -25.50 -14.52 -23.68
N TRP A 256 -26.72 -15.05 -23.72
CA TRP A 256 -27.95 -14.29 -23.60
C TRP A 256 -28.16 -13.74 -22.19
N LEU A 257 -28.46 -12.44 -22.10
CA LEU A 257 -28.79 -11.72 -20.88
C LEU A 257 -30.17 -11.07 -21.01
N SER A 258 -31.01 -11.22 -19.99
CA SER A 258 -32.27 -10.46 -19.86
C SER A 258 -32.13 -9.52 -18.67
N GLU A 259 -32.16 -8.22 -18.92
CA GLU A 259 -31.98 -7.20 -17.91
C GLU A 259 -32.86 -5.98 -18.21
N GLY A 260 -33.56 -5.46 -17.21
CA GLY A 260 -34.42 -4.27 -17.38
C GLY A 260 -35.50 -4.42 -18.44
N GLY A 261 -36.04 -5.63 -18.64
CA GLY A 261 -37.07 -5.94 -19.66
C GLY A 261 -36.55 -5.99 -21.11
N LYS A 262 -35.24 -5.90 -21.30
CA LYS A 262 -34.57 -6.01 -22.61
C LYS A 262 -33.69 -7.25 -22.66
N ARG A 263 -33.41 -7.72 -23.87
CA ARG A 263 -32.48 -8.83 -24.09
C ARG A 263 -31.18 -8.31 -24.71
N TYR A 264 -30.07 -8.84 -24.25
CA TYR A 264 -28.74 -8.53 -24.71
C TYR A 264 -27.99 -9.82 -25.03
N TYR A 265 -26.90 -9.72 -25.77
CA TYR A 265 -26.00 -10.83 -26.00
C TYR A 265 -24.57 -10.44 -25.65
N LEU A 266 -23.96 -11.20 -24.76
CA LEU A 266 -22.59 -11.03 -24.34
C LEU A 266 -21.72 -12.07 -25.05
N LYS A 267 -20.72 -11.63 -25.80
CA LYS A 267 -19.79 -12.51 -26.54
C LYS A 267 -19.05 -13.44 -25.59
N GLY A 268 -18.38 -14.47 -26.10
CA GLY A 268 -17.54 -15.35 -25.27
C GLY A 268 -16.42 -14.61 -24.51
N SER A 269 -16.04 -13.43 -24.97
CA SER A 269 -15.13 -12.50 -24.29
C SER A 269 -15.80 -11.65 -23.20
N GLY A 270 -17.11 -11.76 -22.98
CA GLY A 270 -17.89 -10.91 -22.09
C GLY A 270 -18.38 -9.60 -22.72
N VAL A 271 -17.83 -9.19 -23.86
CA VAL A 271 -18.17 -7.91 -24.52
C VAL A 271 -19.62 -7.96 -25.05
N MET A 272 -20.42 -6.95 -24.71
CA MET A 272 -21.77 -6.77 -25.21
C MET A 272 -21.79 -6.64 -26.74
N ALA A 273 -22.68 -7.35 -27.39
CA ALA A 273 -22.89 -7.29 -28.83
C ALA A 273 -23.66 -6.04 -29.22
N THR A 274 -23.31 -5.44 -30.38
CA THR A 274 -24.07 -4.42 -31.10
C THR A 274 -24.08 -4.78 -32.60
N GLY A 275 -25.04 -4.28 -33.31
CA GLY A 275 -25.20 -4.54 -34.77
C GLY A 275 -25.66 -5.97 -35.05
N TRP A 276 -25.45 -6.39 -36.31
CA TRP A 276 -25.85 -7.69 -36.78
C TRP A 276 -25.06 -8.84 -36.17
N ARG A 277 -25.77 -9.93 -35.82
CA ARG A 277 -25.20 -11.18 -35.28
C ARG A 277 -25.92 -12.40 -35.79
N GLU A 278 -25.17 -13.33 -36.34
CA GLU A 278 -25.67 -14.66 -36.63
C GLU A 278 -25.39 -15.61 -35.46
N MET A 279 -26.40 -16.30 -34.98
CA MET A 279 -26.34 -17.25 -33.89
C MET A 279 -27.33 -18.39 -34.16
N ASP A 280 -26.85 -19.64 -34.10
CA ASP A 280 -27.65 -20.84 -34.32
C ASP A 280 -28.46 -20.82 -35.63
N GLY A 281 -27.84 -20.29 -36.72
CA GLY A 281 -28.44 -20.18 -38.05
C GLY A 281 -29.56 -19.13 -38.17
N ALA A 282 -29.65 -18.19 -37.25
CA ALA A 282 -30.57 -17.06 -37.30
C ALA A 282 -29.84 -15.73 -37.09
N TRP A 283 -30.26 -14.71 -37.77
CA TRP A 283 -29.74 -13.36 -37.64
C TRP A 283 -30.54 -12.57 -36.60
N TYR A 284 -29.81 -11.79 -35.79
CA TYR A 284 -30.33 -10.85 -34.81
C TYR A 284 -29.68 -9.49 -35.00
N TYR A 285 -30.37 -8.44 -34.59
CA TYR A 285 -29.81 -7.09 -34.56
C TYR A 285 -29.86 -6.53 -33.15
N PHE A 286 -28.74 -5.97 -32.71
CA PHE A 286 -28.61 -5.29 -31.43
C PHE A 286 -28.36 -3.79 -31.71
N ASP A 287 -29.16 -2.94 -31.13
CA ASP A 287 -29.04 -1.48 -31.32
C ASP A 287 -27.74 -0.94 -30.67
N GLY A 288 -27.52 0.39 -30.81
CA GLY A 288 -26.34 1.04 -30.21
C GLY A 288 -26.25 0.94 -28.70
N SER A 289 -27.36 0.64 -28.00
CA SER A 289 -27.40 0.36 -26.57
C SER A 289 -27.14 -1.12 -26.22
N GLY A 290 -27.00 -1.96 -27.25
CA GLY A 290 -26.87 -3.42 -27.13
C GLY A 290 -28.18 -4.15 -26.93
N ALA A 291 -29.32 -3.47 -26.93
CA ALA A 291 -30.61 -4.11 -26.80
C ALA A 291 -30.98 -4.83 -28.09
N MET A 292 -31.46 -6.08 -27.97
CA MET A 292 -31.97 -6.85 -29.10
C MET A 292 -33.19 -6.16 -29.70
N ALA A 293 -33.14 -5.88 -30.99
CA ALA A 293 -34.23 -5.28 -31.74
C ALA A 293 -35.35 -6.28 -31.99
N THR A 294 -36.59 -5.80 -32.00
CA THR A 294 -37.80 -6.52 -32.37
C THR A 294 -38.72 -5.64 -33.20
N GLY A 295 -39.57 -6.23 -34.05
CA GLY A 295 -40.45 -5.50 -34.98
C GLY A 295 -39.69 -4.99 -36.22
N MET A 296 -40.20 -3.94 -36.85
CA MET A 296 -39.58 -3.32 -38.04
C MET A 296 -38.42 -2.45 -37.61
N ILE A 297 -37.26 -2.61 -38.24
CA ILE A 297 -36.05 -1.79 -38.04
C ILE A 297 -35.54 -1.28 -39.38
N GLU A 298 -34.83 -0.15 -39.37
CA GLU A 298 -34.10 0.37 -40.50
C GLU A 298 -32.60 0.34 -40.23
N VAL A 299 -31.84 -0.24 -41.14
CA VAL A 299 -30.38 -0.29 -41.05
C VAL A 299 -29.81 0.05 -42.44
N ASN A 300 -29.01 1.11 -42.53
CA ASN A 300 -28.38 1.61 -43.75
C ASN A 300 -29.40 1.86 -44.90
N GLY A 301 -30.59 2.38 -44.57
CA GLY A 301 -31.64 2.66 -45.54
C GLY A 301 -32.44 1.45 -46.01
N LEU A 302 -32.20 0.26 -45.47
CA LEU A 302 -32.97 -0.96 -45.72
C LEU A 302 -33.80 -1.33 -44.50
N HIS A 303 -35.04 -1.78 -44.75
CA HIS A 303 -35.92 -2.25 -43.67
C HIS A 303 -35.79 -3.76 -43.47
N TYR A 304 -35.89 -4.18 -42.24
CA TYR A 304 -35.87 -5.58 -41.81
C TYR A 304 -36.96 -5.81 -40.78
N TYR A 305 -37.43 -7.04 -40.66
CA TYR A 305 -38.38 -7.42 -39.61
C TYR A 305 -37.80 -8.43 -38.68
N MET A 306 -37.74 -8.06 -37.39
CA MET A 306 -37.27 -8.87 -36.31
C MET A 306 -38.49 -9.44 -35.57
N ASP A 307 -38.64 -10.76 -35.52
CA ASP A 307 -39.77 -11.43 -34.85
C ASP A 307 -39.93 -10.91 -33.41
N PRO A 308 -41.12 -10.43 -33.02
CA PRO A 308 -41.32 -9.76 -31.73
C PRO A 308 -41.08 -10.68 -30.52
N SER A 309 -41.24 -12.00 -30.69
CA SER A 309 -41.11 -12.97 -29.62
C SER A 309 -39.68 -13.52 -29.46
N THR A 310 -39.00 -13.73 -30.60
CA THR A 310 -37.70 -14.39 -30.64
C THR A 310 -36.53 -13.43 -30.91
N GLY A 311 -36.81 -12.29 -31.58
CA GLY A 311 -35.81 -11.37 -32.11
C GLY A 311 -35.13 -11.86 -33.39
N ARG A 312 -35.54 -12.96 -33.99
CA ARG A 312 -34.97 -13.50 -35.24
C ARG A 312 -35.38 -12.69 -36.42
N MET A 313 -34.44 -12.41 -37.32
CA MET A 313 -34.72 -11.75 -38.57
C MET A 313 -35.56 -12.66 -39.47
N ALA A 314 -36.63 -12.13 -40.04
CA ALA A 314 -37.38 -12.79 -41.08
C ALA A 314 -36.62 -12.77 -42.40
N ALA A 315 -36.55 -13.86 -43.11
CA ALA A 315 -35.91 -14.00 -44.42
C ALA A 315 -36.62 -15.07 -45.27
N GLY A 316 -36.67 -14.85 -46.58
CA GLY A 316 -37.24 -15.79 -47.55
C GLY A 316 -38.73 -16.09 -47.35
N GLN A 317 -39.53 -15.12 -46.87
CA GLN A 317 -40.94 -15.31 -46.53
C GLN A 317 -41.74 -14.02 -46.77
N THR A 318 -43.05 -14.20 -46.96
CA THR A 318 -43.99 -13.05 -47.05
C THR A 318 -44.53 -12.74 -45.65
N LEU A 319 -44.60 -11.43 -45.34
CA LEU A 319 -45.05 -10.92 -44.03
C LEU A 319 -46.18 -9.89 -44.24
N GLU A 320 -47.16 -9.93 -43.34
CA GLU A 320 -48.14 -8.86 -43.22
C GLU A 320 -47.81 -8.03 -41.97
N ILE A 321 -47.48 -6.76 -42.16
CA ILE A 321 -47.04 -5.85 -41.08
C ILE A 321 -47.88 -4.58 -41.14
N GLY A 322 -48.72 -4.37 -40.12
CA GLY A 322 -49.58 -3.19 -40.07
C GLY A 322 -50.59 -3.07 -41.21
N GLY A 323 -50.99 -4.19 -41.82
CA GLY A 323 -51.93 -4.25 -42.96
C GLY A 323 -51.27 -4.07 -44.32
N ALA A 324 -49.97 -3.94 -44.40
CA ALA A 324 -49.15 -3.93 -45.61
C ALA A 324 -48.40 -5.25 -45.79
N VAL A 325 -48.30 -5.75 -47.03
CA VAL A 325 -47.62 -7.00 -47.38
C VAL A 325 -46.19 -6.69 -47.81
N TYR A 326 -45.23 -7.41 -47.26
CA TYR A 326 -43.80 -7.33 -47.58
C TYR A 326 -43.26 -8.71 -47.92
N GLU A 327 -42.33 -8.79 -48.85
CA GLU A 327 -41.46 -9.93 -49.07
C GLU A 327 -40.16 -9.71 -48.36
N ALA A 328 -39.79 -10.54 -47.39
CA ALA A 328 -38.47 -10.59 -46.82
C ALA A 328 -37.54 -11.37 -47.75
N ALA A 329 -36.63 -10.72 -48.42
CA ALA A 329 -35.65 -11.34 -49.30
C ALA A 329 -34.78 -12.37 -48.56
N ALA A 330 -33.95 -13.15 -49.26
CA ALA A 330 -33.11 -14.17 -48.65
C ALA A 330 -32.09 -13.59 -47.66
N ASP A 331 -31.68 -12.31 -47.85
CA ASP A 331 -30.79 -11.56 -46.93
C ASP A 331 -31.59 -10.77 -45.86
N GLY A 332 -32.93 -10.91 -45.84
CA GLY A 332 -33.82 -10.36 -44.84
C GLY A 332 -34.33 -8.95 -45.10
N HIS A 333 -33.84 -8.22 -46.14
CA HIS A 333 -34.40 -6.90 -46.39
C HIS A 333 -35.85 -7.00 -46.90
N LEU A 334 -36.67 -6.04 -46.49
CA LEU A 334 -38.08 -6.01 -46.80
C LEU A 334 -38.35 -5.30 -48.13
N ILE A 335 -39.09 -5.94 -49.04
CA ILE A 335 -39.57 -5.38 -50.30
C ILE A 335 -41.10 -5.24 -50.17
N PRO A 336 -41.64 -3.99 -50.19
CA PRO A 336 -43.09 -3.78 -50.14
C PRO A 336 -43.76 -4.40 -51.35
N GLN A 337 -44.82 -5.20 -51.14
CA GLN A 337 -45.61 -5.83 -52.20
C GLN A 337 -46.90 -5.03 -52.40
N GLY A 338 -47.03 -4.37 -53.60
CA GLY A 338 -48.29 -3.78 -54.08
C GLY A 338 -48.77 -2.52 -53.37
N GLN A 339 -48.39 -1.36 -53.87
CA GLN A 339 -49.36 -0.35 -54.25
C GLN A 339 -49.38 -0.34 -55.82
N GLU A 340 -50.37 -1.00 -56.46
CA GLU A 340 -50.63 -0.67 -57.83
C GLU A 340 -50.91 0.86 -57.91
N GLU A 341 -50.03 1.58 -58.56
CA GLU A 341 -50.29 2.97 -58.95
C GLU A 341 -51.56 2.95 -59.82
N SER A 342 -52.69 3.42 -59.28
CA SER A 342 -53.87 3.76 -60.08
C SER A 342 -53.46 4.80 -61.11
N GLY A 343 -53.50 4.38 -62.36
CA GLY A 343 -52.98 5.10 -63.52
C GLY A 343 -53.46 6.52 -63.64
N SER A 344 -52.55 7.34 -64.04
CA SER A 344 -52.84 8.55 -64.88
C SER A 344 -51.93 8.48 -66.10
N THR A 345 -52.53 8.02 -67.19
CA THR A 345 -52.00 8.17 -68.50
C THR A 345 -51.81 9.65 -68.82
N ASN A 346 -50.60 10.08 -69.16
CA ASN A 346 -50.37 11.10 -70.13
C ASN A 346 -49.06 10.81 -70.89
N GLN A 347 -49.26 10.52 -72.22
CA GLN A 347 -48.25 10.52 -73.23
C GLN A 347 -47.72 11.95 -73.43
N GLU A 348 -46.41 12.10 -73.59
CA GLU A 348 -45.80 12.72 -74.77
C GLU A 348 -44.28 12.65 -74.75
N SER A 349 -43.83 11.97 -75.76
CA SER A 349 -42.70 12.18 -76.70
C SER A 349 -41.39 12.84 -76.30
N ALA A 350 -40.39 12.01 -76.51
CA ALA A 350 -39.06 12.19 -77.11
C ALA A 350 -38.37 13.56 -77.12
N SER A 351 -37.14 13.61 -76.68
CA SER A 351 -35.97 13.90 -77.53
C SER A 351 -34.64 13.74 -76.79
N ASP A 352 -33.71 13.21 -77.56
CA ASP A 352 -32.26 13.07 -77.33
C ASP A 352 -31.55 14.27 -76.68
N SER A 353 -30.59 14.02 -75.87
CA SER A 353 -29.19 14.34 -76.15
C SER A 353 -28.22 13.94 -75.05
N ALA A 354 -27.15 13.38 -75.53
CA ALA A 354 -25.95 12.97 -74.78
C ALA A 354 -25.20 14.16 -74.14
N GLY A 355 -24.61 13.94 -73.02
CA GLY A 355 -23.63 14.86 -72.40
C GLY A 355 -22.83 14.22 -71.28
N THR A 356 -21.63 13.94 -71.66
CA THR A 356 -20.53 13.37 -70.88
C THR A 356 -20.10 14.21 -69.67
N ALA A 357 -19.58 13.51 -68.68
CA ALA A 357 -18.33 13.72 -67.94
C ALA A 357 -18.36 14.30 -66.49
N SER A 358 -17.67 13.55 -65.67
CA SER A 358 -16.70 13.86 -64.68
C SER A 358 -17.12 14.33 -63.25
N GLY A 359 -16.91 13.49 -62.34
CA GLY A 359 -16.06 13.58 -61.18
C GLY A 359 -16.26 14.71 -60.18
N SER A 360 -16.62 14.33 -58.99
CA SER A 360 -15.91 14.86 -57.80
C SER A 360 -16.39 14.17 -56.52
N SER A 361 -15.42 13.67 -55.78
CA SER A 361 -15.51 13.19 -54.43
C SER A 361 -16.00 14.26 -53.43
N GLY A 362 -16.96 13.94 -52.61
CA GLY A 362 -17.37 14.79 -51.50
C GLY A 362 -17.80 13.96 -50.32
N THR A 363 -16.88 13.76 -49.41
CA THR A 363 -17.14 13.25 -48.07
C THR A 363 -18.02 14.24 -47.31
N SER A 364 -19.20 13.81 -46.90
CA SER A 364 -20.01 14.57 -45.95
C SER A 364 -20.21 13.73 -44.69
N SER A 365 -19.44 14.10 -43.69
CA SER A 365 -19.61 13.68 -42.30
C SER A 365 -20.72 14.51 -41.67
N ASN A 366 -21.81 13.88 -41.29
CA ASN A 366 -22.80 14.49 -40.41
C ASN A 366 -22.51 14.11 -38.95
N PRO A 367 -22.54 15.09 -38.03
CA PRO A 367 -22.24 14.84 -36.62
C PRO A 367 -23.44 14.22 -35.89
N ILE A 368 -23.11 13.18 -35.09
CA ILE A 368 -24.04 12.59 -34.16
C ILE A 368 -24.16 13.53 -32.95
N ILE A 369 -25.36 14.04 -32.70
CA ILE A 369 -25.68 14.81 -31.49
C ILE A 369 -25.90 13.84 -30.35
N ILE A 370 -25.01 13.89 -29.33
CA ILE A 370 -25.18 13.20 -28.05
C ILE A 370 -25.93 14.18 -27.13
N PRO A 371 -27.05 13.81 -26.50
CA PRO A 371 -27.63 14.64 -25.45
C PRO A 371 -26.81 14.50 -24.18
N SER A 372 -26.24 15.59 -23.73
CA SER A 372 -25.65 15.76 -22.40
C SER A 372 -26.76 15.79 -21.35
N ASN A 373 -26.74 14.85 -20.43
CA ASN A 373 -27.41 15.04 -19.15
C ASN A 373 -26.36 15.42 -18.12
N GLY A 374 -26.49 16.65 -17.69
CA GLY A 374 -25.66 17.30 -16.72
C GLY A 374 -26.10 17.05 -15.27
N SER A 375 -25.31 17.64 -14.47
CA SER A 375 -25.39 17.92 -13.03
C SER A 375 -25.04 16.74 -12.14
N GLY A 376 -24.02 16.79 -11.35
CA GLY A 376 -23.44 17.91 -10.58
C GLY A 376 -23.42 17.48 -9.13
N ASN A 377 -22.30 17.44 -8.58
CA ASN A 377 -22.02 17.89 -7.23
C ASN A 377 -20.76 17.24 -6.71
N SER A 378 -19.68 17.98 -6.79
CA SER A 378 -18.55 17.83 -5.88
C SER A 378 -18.97 18.33 -4.50
N PRO A 379 -18.54 17.72 -3.42
CA PRO A 379 -18.40 18.42 -2.16
C PRO A 379 -16.93 18.83 -1.96
N SER A 380 -16.81 20.12 -1.76
CA SER A 380 -15.67 20.87 -1.28
C SER A 380 -15.03 20.30 -0.03
N SER A 381 -13.68 20.34 -0.05
CA SER A 381 -12.82 20.34 1.14
C SER A 381 -13.25 21.40 2.15
N GLN A 382 -13.38 21.04 3.42
CA GLN A 382 -13.15 21.96 4.54
C GLN A 382 -12.31 21.25 5.58
N ASN A 383 -11.17 21.91 5.86
CA ASN A 383 -10.34 21.75 7.04
C ASN A 383 -11.14 22.02 8.33
N ALA A 384 -10.82 21.33 9.41
CA ALA A 384 -10.56 21.97 10.70
C ALA A 384 -10.10 20.94 11.76
N ALA A 385 -9.04 21.36 12.44
CA ALA A 385 -8.52 21.00 13.76
C ALA A 385 -7.97 19.58 13.98
#